data_3cb8e63aeacc7c94cf41b395a6ea3f89
#
_entry.id   3cb8e63aeacc7c94cf41b395a6ea3f89
#
_cell.length_a   1.000
_cell.length_b   1.000
_cell.length_c   1.000
_cell.angle_alpha   90.00
_cell.angle_beta   90.00
_cell.angle_gamma   90.00
#
_symmetry.space_group_name_H-M   'P 1'
#
loop_
_entity.id
_entity.type
_entity.pdbx_description
1 polymer ?
#
loop_
_entity_poly.entity_id
_entity_poly.type
_entity_poly.pdbx_seq_one_letter_code
_entity_poly.pdbx_strand_id
1 'polypeptide(L)'
;MVLVGLFGLAVLAFLALLDQGYSLGLPSPGYPCYRQILKALNVRPTLIETSGQGRWMPTVADVERLAGEGAAGLLLASPNNPTGTMALSRRLAEIAETCRRHRLWLISDEIYHGLEYEAPAETALAHSDEAIVVNSFSKYFSMTGWRIGWLVVPEPLVRPIERLTQNLYISPPAISQVAALGAFDGIDELEVIKASYARNRAMLLEELPRAGLSSILPADGAFYLYADISRFTGDSEAFAKTMLKDIGVAVTPGIDFDPDRGRNYIRFCYAGAEAQMREAARRITGWLKGK
;
A
#
# COMPACT_ATOMS: atom_id res chain seq x y z
N MET A 1 -19.52 -5.55 -2.87
CA MET A 1 -19.94 -6.14 -1.57
C MET A 1 -19.23 -5.41 -0.45
N VAL A 2 -19.97 -4.89 0.54
CA VAL A 2 -19.42 -4.12 1.68
C VAL A 2 -19.03 -5.08 2.80
N LEU A 3 -17.83 -4.96 3.35
CA LEU A 3 -17.23 -5.93 4.29
C LEU A 3 -16.35 -5.26 5.35
N VAL A 4 -15.84 -6.06 6.28
CA VAL A 4 -14.86 -5.68 7.30
C VAL A 4 -13.55 -5.18 6.68
N GLY A 5 -12.94 -4.14 7.21
CA GLY A 5 -11.75 -3.44 6.67
C GLY A 5 -10.67 -4.31 5.98
N LEU A 6 -9.69 -3.66 5.37
CA LEU A 6 -8.71 -4.23 4.44
C LEU A 6 -8.19 -5.65 4.78
N PHE A 7 -7.82 -5.91 6.04
CA PHE A 7 -7.28 -7.23 6.43
C PHE A 7 -8.29 -8.36 6.21
N GLY A 8 -9.55 -8.15 6.61
CA GLY A 8 -10.61 -9.12 6.38
C GLY A 8 -10.90 -9.32 4.90
N LEU A 9 -10.84 -8.25 4.11
CA LEU A 9 -11.02 -8.32 2.65
C LEU A 9 -9.91 -9.13 1.97
N ALA A 10 -8.65 -8.92 2.39
CA ALA A 10 -7.52 -9.70 1.87
C ALA A 10 -7.64 -11.19 2.22
N VAL A 11 -8.03 -11.51 3.47
CA VAL A 11 -8.28 -12.91 3.89
C VAL A 11 -9.38 -13.54 3.05
N LEU A 12 -10.49 -12.85 2.83
CA LEU A 12 -11.61 -13.36 2.02
C LEU A 12 -11.20 -13.58 0.56
N ALA A 13 -10.48 -12.61 -0.04
CA ALA A 13 -9.98 -12.75 -1.40
C ALA A 13 -9.03 -13.95 -1.53
N PHE A 14 -8.07 -14.08 -0.62
CA PHE A 14 -7.11 -15.19 -0.66
C PHE A 14 -7.77 -16.54 -0.46
N LEU A 15 -8.71 -16.68 0.49
CA LEU A 15 -9.47 -17.93 0.71
C LEU A 15 -10.38 -18.29 -0.46
N ALA A 16 -10.88 -17.30 -1.21
CA ALA A 16 -11.73 -17.54 -2.36
C ALA A 16 -10.95 -17.94 -3.63
N LEU A 17 -9.68 -17.50 -3.73
CA LEU A 17 -8.89 -17.61 -4.95
C LEU A 17 -7.77 -18.65 -4.88
N LEU A 18 -7.28 -18.96 -3.68
CA LEU A 18 -6.02 -19.67 -3.49
C LEU A 18 -6.21 -20.91 -2.63
N ASP A 19 -5.70 -22.03 -3.10
CA ASP A 19 -5.58 -23.25 -2.32
C ASP A 19 -4.24 -23.33 -1.59
N GLN A 20 -4.15 -24.22 -0.59
CA GLN A 20 -2.89 -24.49 0.10
C GLN A 20 -1.82 -24.95 -0.89
N GLY A 21 -0.62 -24.43 -0.73
CA GLY A 21 0.51 -24.75 -1.60
C GLY A 21 0.60 -23.86 -2.85
N TYR A 22 -0.42 -23.08 -3.17
CA TYR A 22 -0.34 -22.07 -4.23
C TYR A 22 0.68 -20.99 -3.88
N SER A 23 1.06 -20.20 -4.88
CA SER A 23 1.87 -19.01 -4.66
C SER A 23 1.21 -17.77 -5.25
N LEU A 24 1.46 -16.62 -4.63
CA LEU A 24 0.99 -15.31 -5.06
C LEU A 24 2.17 -14.35 -5.16
N GLY A 25 2.28 -13.66 -6.30
CA GLY A 25 3.28 -12.61 -6.51
C GLY A 25 2.97 -11.37 -5.66
N LEU A 26 3.98 -10.85 -4.97
CA LEU A 26 3.91 -9.63 -4.18
C LEU A 26 5.09 -8.72 -4.52
N PRO A 27 4.90 -7.46 -4.95
CA PRO A 27 6.00 -6.50 -5.05
C PRO A 27 6.70 -6.28 -3.70
N SER A 28 8.02 -6.21 -3.73
CA SER A 28 8.87 -5.88 -2.59
C SER A 28 9.72 -4.64 -2.94
N PRO A 29 9.64 -3.55 -2.15
CA PRO A 29 8.92 -3.41 -0.89
C PRO A 29 7.39 -3.37 -1.06
N GLY A 30 6.68 -3.92 -0.06
CA GLY A 30 5.21 -3.97 -0.04
C GLY A 30 4.64 -4.07 1.37
N TYR A 31 3.33 -3.90 1.49
CA TYR A 31 2.67 -3.90 2.80
C TYR A 31 2.78 -5.28 3.48
N PRO A 32 3.35 -5.37 4.69
CA PRO A 32 3.74 -6.65 5.30
C PRO A 32 2.58 -7.62 5.58
N CYS A 33 1.36 -7.11 5.76
CA CYS A 33 0.25 -7.97 6.14
C CYS A 33 -0.08 -9.03 5.07
N TYR A 34 0.06 -8.71 3.78
CA TYR A 34 -0.23 -9.68 2.72
C TYR A 34 0.68 -10.90 2.80
N ARG A 35 1.97 -10.66 2.98
CA ARG A 35 2.97 -11.73 3.16
C ARG A 35 2.64 -12.61 4.37
N GLN A 36 2.23 -11.99 5.48
CA GLN A 36 1.91 -12.72 6.71
C GLN A 36 0.59 -13.49 6.61
N ILE A 37 -0.44 -12.89 6.01
CA ILE A 37 -1.73 -13.57 5.77
C ILE A 37 -1.53 -14.79 4.86
N LEU A 38 -0.80 -14.65 3.75
CA LEU A 38 -0.52 -15.77 2.84
C LEU A 38 0.18 -16.91 3.57
N LYS A 39 1.22 -16.61 4.36
CA LYS A 39 1.91 -17.63 5.17
C LYS A 39 0.97 -18.32 6.16
N ALA A 40 0.09 -17.57 6.83
CA ALA A 40 -0.91 -18.13 7.76
C ALA A 40 -1.92 -19.05 7.07
N LEU A 41 -2.18 -18.83 5.77
CA LEU A 41 -3.06 -19.65 4.95
C LEU A 41 -2.33 -20.80 4.21
N ASN A 42 -1.05 -21.03 4.48
CA ASN A 42 -0.20 -21.97 3.76
C ASN A 42 -0.10 -21.70 2.24
N VAL A 43 -0.21 -20.44 1.86
CA VAL A 43 0.06 -19.93 0.51
C VAL A 43 1.45 -19.30 0.48
N ARG A 44 2.25 -19.60 -0.52
CA ARG A 44 3.62 -19.09 -0.63
C ARG A 44 3.64 -17.67 -1.21
N PRO A 45 4.12 -16.64 -0.47
CA PRO A 45 4.40 -15.35 -1.07
C PRO A 45 5.63 -15.44 -1.97
N THR A 46 5.51 -15.10 -3.25
CA THR A 46 6.62 -14.98 -4.19
C THR A 46 6.95 -13.49 -4.34
N LEU A 47 8.09 -13.08 -3.80
CA LEU A 47 8.48 -11.67 -3.82
C LEU A 47 9.02 -11.26 -5.19
N ILE A 48 8.55 -10.13 -5.70
CA ILE A 48 9.04 -9.48 -6.92
C ILE A 48 9.91 -8.31 -6.47
N GLU A 49 11.21 -8.41 -6.69
CA GLU A 49 12.11 -7.30 -6.41
C GLU A 49 11.83 -6.14 -7.34
N THR A 50 11.38 -5.03 -6.78
CA THR A 50 11.19 -3.77 -7.49
C THR A 50 12.27 -2.75 -7.09
N SER A 51 12.43 -1.68 -7.85
CA SER A 51 13.44 -0.66 -7.60
C SER A 51 12.91 0.74 -7.83
N GLY A 52 13.64 1.74 -7.29
CA GLY A 52 13.33 3.15 -7.54
C GLY A 52 13.36 3.54 -9.02
N GLN A 53 14.24 2.94 -9.82
CA GLN A 53 14.28 3.18 -11.27
C GLN A 53 12.98 2.75 -11.96
N GLY A 54 12.37 1.64 -11.51
CA GLY A 54 11.07 1.16 -11.96
C GLY A 54 9.89 1.77 -11.19
N ARG A 55 10.12 2.81 -10.38
CA ARG A 55 9.12 3.44 -9.50
C ARG A 55 8.47 2.45 -8.53
N TRP A 56 9.22 1.44 -8.11
CA TRP A 56 8.78 0.39 -7.21
C TRP A 56 7.55 -0.39 -7.71
N MET A 57 7.41 -0.48 -9.05
CA MET A 57 6.33 -1.23 -9.69
C MET A 57 6.88 -2.45 -10.43
N PRO A 58 6.15 -3.58 -10.45
CA PRO A 58 6.53 -4.74 -11.24
C PRO A 58 6.45 -4.43 -12.74
N THR A 59 7.21 -5.19 -13.52
CA THR A 59 7.23 -5.14 -14.98
C THR A 59 6.40 -6.27 -15.58
N VAL A 60 6.11 -6.19 -16.88
CA VAL A 60 5.49 -7.29 -17.63
C VAL A 60 6.34 -8.58 -17.52
N ALA A 61 7.67 -8.46 -17.63
CA ALA A 61 8.58 -9.60 -17.48
C ALA A 61 8.49 -10.27 -16.11
N ASP A 62 8.24 -9.50 -15.04
CA ASP A 62 8.01 -10.06 -13.72
C ASP A 62 6.72 -10.89 -13.65
N VAL A 63 5.66 -10.43 -14.32
CA VAL A 63 4.39 -11.15 -14.39
C VAL A 63 4.53 -12.43 -15.23
N GLU A 64 5.25 -12.37 -16.34
CA GLU A 64 5.55 -13.55 -17.19
C GLU A 64 6.39 -14.57 -16.43
N ARG A 65 7.39 -14.11 -15.65
CA ARG A 65 8.18 -14.99 -14.77
C ARG A 65 7.31 -15.67 -13.72
N LEU A 66 6.42 -14.93 -13.04
CA LEU A 66 5.46 -15.51 -12.09
C LEU A 66 4.61 -16.60 -12.72
N ALA A 67 4.12 -16.37 -13.95
CA ALA A 67 3.34 -17.36 -14.69
C ALA A 67 4.18 -18.63 -14.98
N GLY A 68 5.42 -18.46 -15.40
CA GLY A 68 6.37 -19.56 -15.65
C GLY A 68 6.71 -20.36 -14.39
N GLU A 69 6.68 -19.72 -13.21
CA GLU A 69 6.88 -20.36 -11.90
C GLU A 69 5.60 -21.00 -11.35
N GLY A 70 4.47 -20.92 -12.05
CA GLY A 70 3.20 -21.50 -11.65
C GLY A 70 2.51 -20.74 -10.52
N ALA A 71 2.71 -19.44 -10.42
CA ALA A 71 1.96 -18.60 -9.48
C ALA A 71 0.48 -18.56 -9.85
N ALA A 72 -0.40 -18.44 -8.85
CA ALA A 72 -1.84 -18.31 -9.05
C ALA A 72 -2.26 -16.87 -9.42
N GLY A 73 -1.44 -15.87 -9.10
CA GLY A 73 -1.75 -14.48 -9.38
C GLY A 73 -0.71 -13.49 -8.86
N LEU A 74 -1.07 -12.23 -9.00
CA LEU A 74 -0.32 -11.07 -8.55
C LEU A 74 -1.22 -10.19 -7.68
N LEU A 75 -0.72 -9.73 -6.52
CA LEU A 75 -1.32 -8.61 -5.79
C LEU A 75 -0.49 -7.36 -6.06
N LEU A 76 -1.14 -6.32 -6.55
CA LEU A 76 -0.57 -5.00 -6.83
C LEU A 76 -1.27 -3.94 -5.99
N ALA A 77 -0.51 -3.17 -5.19
CA ALA A 77 -1.03 -2.01 -4.48
C ALA A 77 -0.65 -0.72 -5.23
N SER A 78 -1.64 0.12 -5.54
CA SER A 78 -1.43 1.39 -6.23
C SER A 78 -2.49 2.40 -5.80
N PRO A 79 -2.09 3.48 -5.11
CA PRO A 79 -0.75 3.83 -4.58
C PRO A 79 -0.20 2.83 -3.58
N ASN A 80 1.13 2.62 -3.59
CA ASN A 80 1.79 1.60 -2.79
C ASN A 80 2.20 2.11 -1.39
N ASN A 81 2.11 1.24 -0.41
CA ASN A 81 2.73 1.36 0.90
C ASN A 81 3.93 0.37 0.96
N PRO A 82 5.19 0.84 1.05
CA PRO A 82 5.64 2.07 1.70
C PRO A 82 6.01 3.23 0.77
N THR A 83 6.01 3.07 -0.54
CA THR A 83 6.71 3.97 -1.47
C THR A 83 5.90 5.20 -1.89
N GLY A 84 4.56 5.14 -1.76
CA GLY A 84 3.66 6.18 -2.25
C GLY A 84 3.58 6.29 -3.78
N THR A 85 4.28 5.43 -4.50
CA THR A 85 4.27 5.43 -5.98
C THR A 85 3.05 4.71 -6.53
N MET A 86 2.64 5.08 -7.75
CA MET A 86 1.50 4.48 -8.46
C MET A 86 1.94 3.77 -9.74
N ALA A 87 1.19 2.74 -10.10
CA ALA A 87 1.22 2.19 -11.44
C ALA A 87 0.59 3.21 -12.40
N LEU A 88 1.35 3.63 -13.41
CA LEU A 88 0.80 4.48 -14.48
C LEU A 88 -0.19 3.67 -15.31
N SER A 89 -1.20 4.33 -15.91
CA SER A 89 -2.28 3.72 -16.70
C SER A 89 -1.76 2.67 -17.70
N ARG A 90 -0.78 3.03 -18.52
CA ARG A 90 -0.17 2.10 -19.47
C ARG A 90 0.43 0.86 -18.79
N ARG A 91 1.14 1.03 -17.67
CA ARG A 91 1.75 -0.10 -16.95
C ARG A 91 0.67 -0.98 -16.32
N LEU A 92 -0.38 -0.40 -15.78
CA LEU A 92 -1.51 -1.14 -15.20
C LEU A 92 -2.22 -1.96 -16.27
N ALA A 93 -2.48 -1.36 -17.45
CA ALA A 93 -3.04 -2.05 -18.61
C ALA A 93 -2.18 -3.24 -19.08
N GLU A 94 -0.86 -3.02 -19.22
CA GLU A 94 0.09 -4.06 -19.63
C GLU A 94 0.12 -5.23 -18.62
N ILE A 95 0.10 -4.94 -17.32
CA ILE A 95 0.04 -5.95 -16.25
C ILE A 95 -1.29 -6.71 -16.29
N ALA A 96 -2.42 -6.01 -16.37
CA ALA A 96 -3.75 -6.62 -16.41
C ALA A 96 -3.88 -7.58 -17.61
N GLU A 97 -3.49 -7.13 -18.79
CA GLU A 97 -3.50 -7.96 -20.00
C GLU A 97 -2.57 -9.18 -19.90
N THR A 98 -1.39 -9.01 -19.28
CA THR A 98 -0.46 -10.12 -19.08
C THR A 98 -1.02 -11.14 -18.08
N CYS A 99 -1.62 -10.68 -16.98
CA CYS A 99 -2.33 -11.56 -16.03
C CYS A 99 -3.43 -12.35 -16.74
N ARG A 100 -4.27 -11.69 -17.55
CA ARG A 100 -5.35 -12.33 -18.33
C ARG A 100 -4.80 -13.40 -19.29
N ARG A 101 -3.77 -13.09 -20.08
CA ARG A 101 -3.14 -14.04 -21.02
C ARG A 101 -2.63 -15.31 -20.33
N HIS A 102 -2.09 -15.15 -19.13
CA HIS A 102 -1.49 -16.25 -18.37
C HIS A 102 -2.46 -16.86 -17.34
N ARG A 103 -3.71 -16.43 -17.28
CA ARG A 103 -4.73 -16.88 -16.33
C ARG A 103 -4.29 -16.69 -14.86
N LEU A 104 -3.58 -15.60 -14.60
CA LEU A 104 -3.21 -15.17 -13.26
C LEU A 104 -4.30 -14.26 -12.68
N TRP A 105 -4.67 -14.47 -11.44
CA TRP A 105 -5.52 -13.51 -10.74
C TRP A 105 -4.78 -12.19 -10.55
N LEU A 106 -5.41 -11.07 -10.91
CA LEU A 106 -4.94 -9.73 -10.55
C LEU A 106 -5.75 -9.22 -9.37
N ILE A 107 -5.10 -9.08 -8.21
CA ILE A 107 -5.69 -8.47 -7.01
C ILE A 107 -5.12 -7.06 -6.92
N SER A 108 -5.97 -6.04 -7.09
CA SER A 108 -5.61 -4.63 -7.02
C SER A 108 -6.01 -4.05 -5.66
N ASP A 109 -5.03 -3.69 -4.86
CA ASP A 109 -5.25 -2.94 -3.62
C ASP A 109 -5.28 -1.44 -3.93
N GLU A 110 -6.47 -0.88 -3.89
CA GLU A 110 -6.77 0.52 -4.25
C GLU A 110 -7.15 1.35 -3.01
N ILE A 111 -6.70 0.92 -1.83
CA ILE A 111 -7.09 1.54 -0.54
C ILE A 111 -6.73 3.03 -0.45
N TYR A 112 -5.75 3.50 -1.23
CA TYR A 112 -5.31 4.90 -1.23
C TYR A 112 -5.92 5.72 -2.36
N HIS A 113 -6.86 5.17 -3.17
CA HIS A 113 -7.61 5.97 -4.13
C HIS A 113 -8.35 7.12 -3.43
N GLY A 114 -8.29 8.30 -4.04
CA GLY A 114 -8.69 9.57 -3.44
C GLY A 114 -7.52 10.35 -2.83
N LEU A 115 -6.42 9.70 -2.46
CA LEU A 115 -5.21 10.32 -1.90
C LEU A 115 -4.08 10.39 -2.94
N GLU A 116 -4.37 10.90 -4.11
CA GLU A 116 -3.40 11.24 -5.16
C GLU A 116 -3.16 12.75 -5.20
N TYR A 117 -1.99 13.18 -5.71
CA TYR A 117 -1.59 14.58 -5.63
C TYR A 117 -1.45 15.27 -7.00
N GLU A 118 -0.94 14.59 -8.01
CA GLU A 118 -0.64 15.19 -9.32
C GLU A 118 -1.50 14.62 -10.45
N ALA A 119 -1.78 13.33 -10.38
CA ALA A 119 -2.63 12.63 -11.35
C ALA A 119 -3.56 11.67 -10.62
N PRO A 120 -4.78 11.44 -11.13
CA PRO A 120 -5.68 10.47 -10.52
C PRO A 120 -5.13 9.05 -10.61
N ALA A 121 -5.37 8.23 -9.58
CA ALA A 121 -5.15 6.79 -9.66
C ALA A 121 -6.20 6.17 -10.59
N GLU A 122 -5.78 5.17 -11.34
CA GLU A 122 -6.68 4.41 -12.20
C GLU A 122 -6.98 3.04 -11.59
N THR A 123 -8.24 2.65 -11.62
CA THR A 123 -8.65 1.32 -11.14
C THR A 123 -8.25 0.22 -12.12
N ALA A 124 -7.88 -0.95 -11.61
CA ALA A 124 -7.62 -2.11 -12.45
C ALA A 124 -8.86 -2.56 -13.25
N LEU A 125 -10.06 -2.21 -12.81
CA LEU A 125 -11.32 -2.47 -13.52
C LEU A 125 -11.42 -1.72 -14.87
N ALA A 126 -10.66 -0.63 -15.06
CA ALA A 126 -10.59 0.03 -16.36
C ALA A 126 -9.91 -0.84 -17.44
N HIS A 127 -9.18 -1.87 -17.02
CA HIS A 127 -8.38 -2.72 -17.90
C HIS A 127 -8.76 -4.21 -17.85
N SER A 128 -9.51 -4.65 -16.84
CA SER A 128 -9.89 -6.06 -16.70
C SER A 128 -11.14 -6.23 -15.85
N ASP A 129 -12.19 -6.81 -16.43
CA ASP A 129 -13.40 -7.21 -15.70
C ASP A 129 -13.15 -8.42 -14.76
N GLU A 130 -12.00 -9.09 -14.90
CA GLU A 130 -11.59 -10.22 -14.06
C GLU A 130 -10.73 -9.77 -12.87
N ALA A 131 -10.37 -8.48 -12.78
CA ALA A 131 -9.59 -7.97 -11.65
C ALA A 131 -10.43 -7.99 -10.35
N ILE A 132 -9.74 -8.33 -9.25
CA ILE A 132 -10.30 -8.25 -7.91
C ILE A 132 -9.81 -6.94 -7.29
N VAL A 133 -10.72 -6.01 -7.02
CA VAL A 133 -10.39 -4.73 -6.40
C VAL A 133 -10.70 -4.75 -4.92
N VAL A 134 -9.73 -4.36 -4.11
CA VAL A 134 -9.84 -4.20 -2.66
C VAL A 134 -9.77 -2.72 -2.33
N ASN A 135 -10.75 -2.21 -1.62
CA ASN A 135 -10.74 -0.81 -1.17
C ASN A 135 -11.38 -0.66 0.22
N SER A 136 -11.22 0.48 0.87
CA SER A 136 -11.66 0.68 2.24
C SER A 136 -11.92 2.16 2.56
N PHE A 137 -12.84 2.42 3.47
CA PHE A 137 -13.07 3.75 4.05
C PHE A 137 -11.94 4.21 5.00
N SER A 138 -10.95 3.36 5.26
CA SER A 138 -9.91 3.62 6.28
C SER A 138 -8.98 4.78 5.95
N LYS A 139 -8.77 5.16 4.67
CA LYS A 139 -7.71 6.09 4.27
C LYS A 139 -8.29 7.42 3.81
N TYR A 140 -8.73 7.53 2.56
CA TYR A 140 -9.29 8.78 2.05
C TYR A 140 -10.43 9.30 2.95
N PHE A 141 -11.36 8.43 3.31
CA PHE A 141 -12.51 8.79 4.15
C PHE A 141 -12.21 8.96 5.65
N SER A 142 -10.94 8.88 6.06
CA SER A 142 -10.51 9.05 7.48
C SER A 142 -11.22 8.15 8.50
N MET A 143 -11.77 7.01 8.06
CA MET A 143 -12.58 6.07 8.85
C MET A 143 -11.81 4.82 9.29
N THR A 144 -10.54 4.95 9.67
CA THR A 144 -9.67 3.80 10.01
C THR A 144 -10.25 2.93 11.12
N GLY A 145 -10.82 3.52 12.18
CA GLY A 145 -11.40 2.81 13.33
C GLY A 145 -12.73 2.11 13.04
N TRP A 146 -13.43 2.49 11.99
CA TRP A 146 -14.76 1.98 11.66
C TRP A 146 -14.76 0.59 11.01
N ARG A 147 -13.61 0.11 10.56
CA ARG A 147 -13.41 -1.25 10.05
C ARG A 147 -14.37 -1.62 8.92
N ILE A 148 -14.51 -0.76 7.93
CA ILE A 148 -15.40 -0.96 6.78
C ILE A 148 -14.64 -0.76 5.46
N GLY A 149 -14.98 -1.57 4.44
CA GLY A 149 -14.42 -1.54 3.11
C GLY A 149 -15.23 -2.38 2.14
N TRP A 150 -14.76 -2.56 0.92
CA TRP A 150 -15.46 -3.32 -0.10
C TRP A 150 -14.52 -4.09 -1.03
N LEU A 151 -15.05 -5.15 -1.61
CA LEU A 151 -14.46 -5.89 -2.72
C LEU A 151 -15.32 -5.69 -3.97
N VAL A 152 -14.67 -5.46 -5.10
CA VAL A 152 -15.26 -5.65 -6.43
C VAL A 152 -14.65 -6.91 -7.01
N VAL A 153 -15.50 -7.84 -7.42
CA VAL A 153 -15.07 -9.17 -7.87
C VAL A 153 -15.92 -9.60 -9.07
N PRO A 154 -15.39 -10.46 -9.96
CA PRO A 154 -16.17 -11.10 -11.00
C PRO A 154 -17.37 -11.87 -10.42
N GLU A 155 -18.47 -11.92 -11.18
CA GLU A 155 -19.74 -12.52 -10.73
C GLU A 155 -19.60 -13.96 -10.18
N PRO A 156 -18.80 -14.87 -10.77
CA PRO A 156 -18.62 -16.22 -10.24
C PRO A 156 -18.03 -16.27 -8.82
N LEU A 157 -17.31 -15.24 -8.38
CA LEU A 157 -16.70 -15.16 -7.06
C LEU A 157 -17.64 -14.56 -5.99
N VAL A 158 -18.73 -13.93 -6.39
CA VAL A 158 -19.66 -13.27 -5.44
C VAL A 158 -20.18 -14.29 -4.42
N ARG A 159 -20.73 -15.40 -4.89
CA ARG A 159 -21.34 -16.41 -4.00
C ARG A 159 -20.33 -17.14 -3.10
N PRO A 160 -19.15 -17.56 -3.58
CA PRO A 160 -18.09 -18.09 -2.72
C PRO A 160 -17.68 -17.10 -1.60
N ILE A 161 -17.47 -15.85 -1.94
CA ILE A 161 -17.07 -14.82 -0.97
C ILE A 161 -18.19 -14.50 0.03
N GLU A 162 -19.45 -14.46 -0.40
CA GLU A 162 -20.60 -14.34 0.52
C GLU A 162 -20.64 -15.46 1.57
N ARG A 163 -20.44 -16.71 1.15
CA ARG A 163 -20.40 -17.85 2.06
C ARG A 163 -19.26 -17.74 3.07
N LEU A 164 -18.07 -17.34 2.63
CA LEU A 164 -16.94 -17.09 3.51
C LEU A 164 -17.26 -15.96 4.50
N THR A 165 -17.82 -14.87 4.02
CA THR A 165 -18.20 -13.72 4.85
C THR A 165 -19.22 -14.10 5.92
N GLN A 166 -20.26 -14.83 5.54
CA GLN A 166 -21.31 -15.28 6.47
C GLN A 166 -20.76 -16.11 7.62
N ASN A 167 -19.70 -16.87 7.39
CA ASN A 167 -19.14 -17.78 8.40
C ASN A 167 -17.96 -17.18 9.17
N LEU A 168 -17.19 -16.26 8.58
CA LEU A 168 -16.01 -15.66 9.22
C LEU A 168 -16.32 -14.33 9.92
N TYR A 169 -17.25 -13.56 9.39
CA TYR A 169 -17.49 -12.17 9.85
C TYR A 169 -18.96 -11.86 10.10
N ILE A 170 -19.90 -12.66 9.60
CA ILE A 170 -21.37 -12.46 9.63
C ILE A 170 -21.74 -11.21 8.82
N SER A 171 -21.44 -10.00 9.36
CA SER A 171 -21.65 -8.72 8.70
C SER A 171 -20.74 -7.64 9.31
N PRO A 172 -20.47 -6.53 8.58
CA PRO A 172 -19.84 -5.36 9.19
C PRO A 172 -20.76 -4.74 10.26
N PRO A 173 -20.21 -4.02 11.26
CA PRO A 173 -21.04 -3.33 12.25
C PRO A 173 -22.04 -2.38 11.59
N ALA A 174 -23.31 -2.42 11.97
CA ALA A 174 -24.36 -1.59 11.38
C ALA A 174 -24.04 -0.09 11.48
N ILE A 175 -23.53 0.35 12.63
CA ILE A 175 -23.13 1.76 12.82
C ILE A 175 -22.05 2.20 11.83
N SER A 176 -21.09 1.32 11.48
CA SER A 176 -20.04 1.62 10.50
C SER A 176 -20.62 1.77 9.10
N GLN A 177 -21.62 0.97 8.74
CA GLN A 177 -22.29 1.06 7.44
C GLN A 177 -23.08 2.37 7.31
N VAL A 178 -23.81 2.76 8.36
CA VAL A 178 -24.54 4.04 8.39
C VAL A 178 -23.56 5.21 8.33
N ALA A 179 -22.47 5.18 9.11
CA ALA A 179 -21.43 6.22 9.08
C ALA A 179 -20.77 6.35 7.71
N ALA A 180 -20.56 5.23 7.01
CA ALA A 180 -19.96 5.24 5.68
C ALA A 180 -20.84 5.95 4.62
N LEU A 181 -22.17 5.92 4.77
CA LEU A 181 -23.06 6.71 3.90
C LEU A 181 -22.83 8.21 4.11
N GLY A 182 -22.72 8.67 5.36
CA GLY A 182 -22.43 10.07 5.68
C GLY A 182 -21.03 10.53 5.26
N ALA A 183 -20.08 9.62 5.04
CA ALA A 183 -18.76 9.98 4.55
C ALA A 183 -18.77 10.62 3.16
N PHE A 184 -19.76 10.30 2.34
CA PHE A 184 -19.93 10.91 1.00
C PHE A 184 -20.45 12.34 1.07
N ASP A 185 -21.08 12.73 2.17
CA ASP A 185 -21.53 14.12 2.38
C ASP A 185 -20.39 15.02 2.87
N GLY A 186 -19.29 14.43 3.37
CA GLY A 186 -18.10 15.12 3.91
C GLY A 186 -16.94 15.24 2.94
N ILE A 187 -17.15 15.18 1.63
CA ILE A 187 -16.06 15.21 0.64
C ILE A 187 -15.24 16.50 0.73
N ASP A 188 -15.86 17.64 0.93
CA ASP A 188 -15.17 18.94 1.03
C ASP A 188 -14.16 18.95 2.20
N GLU A 189 -14.53 18.40 3.36
CA GLU A 189 -13.64 18.27 4.52
C GLU A 189 -12.50 17.28 4.24
N LEU A 190 -12.76 16.20 3.51
CA LEU A 190 -11.74 15.22 3.14
C LEU A 190 -10.73 15.82 2.16
N GLU A 191 -11.16 16.66 1.22
CA GLU A 191 -10.25 17.37 0.32
C GLU A 191 -9.39 18.41 1.07
N VAL A 192 -9.89 19.04 2.13
CA VAL A 192 -9.07 19.89 3.01
C VAL A 192 -7.99 19.09 3.71
N ILE A 193 -8.30 17.89 4.19
CA ILE A 193 -7.33 16.97 4.80
C ILE A 193 -6.27 16.55 3.76
N LYS A 194 -6.69 16.13 2.57
CA LYS A 194 -5.80 15.76 1.46
C LYS A 194 -4.86 16.92 1.11
N ALA A 195 -5.39 18.14 1.00
CA ALA A 195 -4.58 19.33 0.74
C ALA A 195 -3.53 19.58 1.83
N SER A 196 -3.83 19.27 3.10
CA SER A 196 -2.84 19.34 4.19
C SER A 196 -1.72 18.32 4.02
N TYR A 197 -2.04 17.09 3.60
CA TYR A 197 -1.05 16.05 3.28
C TYR A 197 -0.19 16.46 2.09
N ALA A 198 -0.78 17.08 1.06
CA ALA A 198 -0.02 17.59 -0.09
C ALA A 198 1.03 18.64 0.34
N ARG A 199 0.68 19.57 1.25
CA ARG A 199 1.64 20.54 1.80
C ARG A 199 2.74 19.86 2.61
N ASN A 200 2.40 18.90 3.47
CA ASN A 200 3.38 18.13 4.23
C ASN A 200 4.34 17.36 3.31
N ARG A 201 3.79 16.71 2.27
CA ARG A 201 4.57 16.01 1.24
C ARG A 201 5.57 16.95 0.58
N ALA A 202 5.13 18.10 0.08
CA ALA A 202 5.98 19.06 -0.60
C ALA A 202 7.12 19.55 0.31
N MET A 203 6.81 19.90 1.54
CA MET A 203 7.78 20.34 2.54
C MET A 203 8.82 19.24 2.83
N LEU A 204 8.41 17.98 3.04
CA LEU A 204 9.34 16.89 3.32
C LEU A 204 10.21 16.53 2.12
N LEU A 205 9.67 16.59 0.88
CA LEU A 205 10.44 16.39 -0.34
C LEU A 205 11.52 17.47 -0.56
N GLU A 206 11.35 18.64 0.02
CA GLU A 206 12.35 19.71 0.02
C GLU A 206 13.39 19.54 1.16
N GLU A 207 12.92 19.25 2.38
CA GLU A 207 13.76 19.25 3.58
C GLU A 207 14.59 17.98 3.76
N LEU A 208 14.03 16.79 3.47
CA LEU A 208 14.75 15.52 3.67
C LEU A 208 15.99 15.37 2.78
N PRO A 209 15.99 15.76 1.50
CA PRO A 209 17.22 15.79 0.69
C PRO A 209 18.29 16.71 1.25
N ARG A 210 17.92 17.88 1.80
CA ARG A 210 18.85 18.80 2.47
C ARG A 210 19.50 18.20 3.72
N ALA A 211 18.83 17.23 4.34
CA ALA A 211 19.35 16.46 5.46
C ALA A 211 20.23 15.27 5.03
N GLY A 212 20.44 15.06 3.73
CA GLY A 212 21.25 13.98 3.16
C GLY A 212 20.46 12.74 2.75
N LEU A 213 19.13 12.77 2.82
CA LEU A 213 18.22 11.72 2.33
C LEU A 213 17.79 12.04 0.89
N SER A 214 18.72 11.94 -0.06
CA SER A 214 18.54 12.39 -1.44
C SER A 214 17.84 11.38 -2.35
N SER A 215 17.81 10.11 -1.98
CA SER A 215 17.20 9.04 -2.78
C SER A 215 15.77 8.79 -2.34
N ILE A 216 14.90 9.78 -2.53
CA ILE A 216 13.47 9.72 -2.25
C ILE A 216 12.72 9.98 -3.55
N LEU A 217 11.89 9.04 -4.00
CA LEU A 217 10.96 9.30 -5.08
C LEU A 217 9.78 10.13 -4.55
N PRO A 218 9.28 11.09 -5.34
CA PRO A 218 8.02 11.74 -5.03
C PRO A 218 6.90 10.70 -4.93
N ALA A 219 6.15 10.72 -3.82
CA ALA A 219 4.94 9.93 -3.69
C ALA A 219 3.88 10.48 -4.65
N ASP A 220 3.31 9.62 -5.50
CA ASP A 220 2.19 10.00 -6.37
C ASP A 220 0.89 10.06 -5.58
N GLY A 221 0.79 9.18 -4.55
CA GLY A 221 -0.38 9.07 -3.68
C GLY A 221 -0.03 8.51 -2.31
N ALA A 222 -1.05 8.10 -1.55
CA ALA A 222 -0.97 7.71 -0.15
C ALA A 222 -0.44 8.88 0.72
N PHE A 223 0.29 8.57 1.79
CA PHE A 223 0.90 9.58 2.67
C PHE A 223 2.26 9.11 3.23
N TYR A 224 3.09 8.50 2.35
CA TYR A 224 4.39 7.93 2.72
C TYR A 224 5.49 8.42 1.81
N LEU A 225 6.69 8.55 2.38
CA LEU A 225 7.94 8.67 1.66
C LEU A 225 8.87 7.53 2.09
N TYR A 226 9.47 6.85 1.13
CA TYR A 226 10.40 5.75 1.37
C TYR A 226 11.81 6.21 1.01
N ALA A 227 12.67 6.32 2.03
CA ALA A 227 13.98 6.94 1.92
C ALA A 227 15.11 5.93 2.09
N ASP A 228 16.10 6.01 1.23
CA ASP A 228 17.36 5.28 1.37
C ASP A 228 18.22 5.92 2.47
N ILE A 229 18.63 5.11 3.45
CA ILE A 229 19.50 5.48 4.57
C ILE A 229 20.86 4.77 4.53
N SER A 230 21.20 4.07 3.45
CA SER A 230 22.43 3.30 3.31
C SER A 230 23.71 4.13 3.57
N ARG A 231 23.62 5.44 3.30
CA ARG A 231 24.68 6.40 3.62
C ARG A 231 24.98 6.48 5.12
N PHE A 232 23.98 6.29 5.96
CA PHE A 232 24.08 6.47 7.42
C PHE A 232 24.22 5.14 8.16
N THR A 233 23.61 4.08 7.64
CA THR A 233 23.57 2.77 8.28
C THR A 233 23.08 1.67 7.34
N GLY A 234 23.40 0.43 7.68
CA GLY A 234 22.79 -0.78 7.10
C GLY A 234 21.80 -1.47 8.04
N ASP A 235 21.27 -0.74 9.05
CA ASP A 235 20.34 -1.28 10.04
C ASP A 235 19.20 -0.28 10.29
N SER A 236 18.12 -0.43 9.52
CA SER A 236 16.95 0.45 9.59
C SER A 236 16.20 0.36 10.93
N GLU A 237 16.27 -0.78 11.61
CA GLU A 237 15.59 -0.96 12.91
C GLU A 237 16.31 -0.18 14.01
N ALA A 238 17.63 -0.37 14.13
CA ALA A 238 18.44 0.40 15.08
C ALA A 238 18.37 1.90 14.79
N PHE A 239 18.36 2.29 13.51
CA PHE A 239 18.24 3.68 13.10
C PHE A 239 16.91 4.31 13.53
N ALA A 240 15.79 3.63 13.29
CA ALA A 240 14.46 4.09 13.68
C ALA A 240 14.33 4.21 15.20
N LYS A 241 14.84 3.23 15.97
CA LYS A 241 14.86 3.27 17.45
C LYS A 241 15.70 4.43 17.98
N THR A 242 16.86 4.66 17.39
CA THR A 242 17.78 5.75 17.79
C THR A 242 17.16 7.11 17.46
N MET A 243 16.56 7.28 16.29
CA MET A 243 15.86 8.51 15.90
C MET A 243 14.73 8.83 16.89
N LEU A 244 13.91 7.83 17.25
CA LEU A 244 12.85 8.02 18.23
C LEU A 244 13.41 8.42 19.61
N LYS A 245 14.47 7.76 20.06
CA LYS A 245 15.09 8.03 21.36
C LYS A 245 15.74 9.43 21.43
N ASP A 246 16.50 9.79 20.39
CA ASP A 246 17.34 11.01 20.42
C ASP A 246 16.54 12.28 20.14
N ILE A 247 15.58 12.20 19.22
CA ILE A 247 14.85 13.40 18.75
C ILE A 247 13.34 13.29 18.80
N GLY A 248 12.78 12.17 19.30
CA GLY A 248 11.32 12.00 19.46
C GLY A 248 10.57 11.91 18.12
N VAL A 249 11.25 11.48 17.04
CA VAL A 249 10.62 11.27 15.72
C VAL A 249 10.50 9.79 15.42
N ALA A 250 9.27 9.33 15.24
CA ALA A 250 8.98 7.94 14.89
C ALA A 250 8.95 7.76 13.37
N VAL A 251 9.66 6.75 12.90
CA VAL A 251 9.66 6.27 11.51
C VAL A 251 9.50 4.76 11.50
N THR A 252 9.07 4.20 10.37
CA THR A 252 8.98 2.73 10.24
C THR A 252 10.23 2.20 9.56
N PRO A 253 10.92 1.18 10.13
CA PRO A 253 12.06 0.56 9.49
C PRO A 253 11.67 -0.14 8.20
N GLY A 254 12.51 -0.04 7.18
CA GLY A 254 12.22 -0.61 5.86
C GLY A 254 12.15 -2.13 5.84
N ILE A 255 12.80 -2.80 6.80
CA ILE A 255 12.78 -4.27 6.94
C ILE A 255 11.35 -4.82 7.13
N ASP A 256 10.41 -4.03 7.62
CA ASP A 256 8.99 -4.41 7.69
C ASP A 256 8.39 -4.64 6.29
N PHE A 257 8.85 -3.87 5.29
CA PHE A 257 8.30 -3.87 3.94
C PHE A 257 9.09 -4.73 2.95
N ASP A 258 10.40 -4.80 3.14
CA ASP A 258 11.32 -5.60 2.33
C ASP A 258 12.28 -6.36 3.26
N PRO A 259 12.08 -7.67 3.47
CA PRO A 259 12.90 -8.44 4.40
C PRO A 259 14.37 -8.55 3.99
N ASP A 260 14.67 -8.37 2.70
CA ASP A 260 16.03 -8.56 2.18
C ASP A 260 16.81 -7.24 2.11
N ARG A 261 16.21 -6.19 1.53
CA ARG A 261 16.86 -4.91 1.26
C ARG A 261 16.40 -3.77 2.18
N GLY A 262 15.30 -3.96 2.90
CA GLY A 262 14.69 -2.94 3.76
C GLY A 262 15.59 -2.43 4.88
N ARG A 263 16.68 -3.16 5.21
CA ARG A 263 17.71 -2.69 6.16
C ARG A 263 18.31 -1.33 5.80
N ASN A 264 18.26 -0.96 4.52
CA ASN A 264 18.80 0.27 3.98
C ASN A 264 17.75 1.38 3.79
N TYR A 265 16.52 1.16 4.24
CA TYR A 265 15.41 2.09 4.01
C TYR A 265 14.63 2.40 5.27
N ILE A 266 13.97 3.56 5.29
CA ILE A 266 12.95 3.93 6.27
C ILE A 266 11.74 4.53 5.58
N ARG A 267 10.56 4.36 6.20
CA ARG A 267 9.34 4.99 5.73
C ARG A 267 8.95 6.13 6.66
N PHE A 268 8.81 7.32 6.11
CA PHE A 268 8.14 8.46 6.72
C PHE A 268 6.64 8.41 6.44
N CYS A 269 5.83 8.86 7.42
CA CYS A 269 4.41 9.09 7.24
C CYS A 269 4.16 10.59 7.43
N TYR A 270 3.47 11.24 6.47
CA TYR A 270 3.19 12.67 6.53
C TYR A 270 1.70 12.98 6.77
N ALA A 271 0.90 11.98 7.13
CA ALA A 271 -0.48 12.15 7.58
C ALA A 271 -0.53 12.68 9.02
N GLY A 272 -0.34 13.97 9.19
CA GLY A 272 -0.34 14.62 10.51
C GLY A 272 -0.46 16.13 10.41
N ALA A 273 -0.51 16.80 11.58
CA ALA A 273 -0.58 18.25 11.64
C ALA A 273 0.68 18.90 11.04
N GLU A 274 0.51 19.92 10.21
CA GLU A 274 1.60 20.59 9.50
C GLU A 274 2.71 21.11 10.45
N ALA A 275 2.34 21.67 11.59
CA ALA A 275 3.30 22.15 12.58
C ALA A 275 4.18 21.02 13.14
N GLN A 276 3.61 19.84 13.37
CA GLN A 276 4.36 18.68 13.84
C GLN A 276 5.29 18.13 12.75
N MET A 277 4.85 18.13 11.49
CA MET A 277 5.68 17.71 10.37
C MET A 277 6.88 18.64 10.15
N ARG A 278 6.67 19.96 10.24
CA ARG A 278 7.76 20.96 10.18
C ARG A 278 8.76 20.77 11.31
N GLU A 279 8.30 20.57 12.52
CA GLU A 279 9.17 20.35 13.67
C GLU A 279 9.94 19.03 13.54
N ALA A 280 9.29 17.96 13.09
CA ALA A 280 9.98 16.70 12.81
C ALA A 280 11.07 16.84 11.73
N ALA A 281 10.80 17.53 10.63
CA ALA A 281 11.77 17.79 9.56
C ALA A 281 12.99 18.57 10.10
N ARG A 282 12.75 19.61 10.91
CA ARG A 282 13.82 20.41 11.55
C ARG A 282 14.71 19.53 12.45
N ARG A 283 14.09 18.67 13.30
CA ARG A 283 14.83 17.76 14.18
C ARG A 283 15.65 16.75 13.40
N ILE A 284 15.07 16.13 12.36
CA ILE A 284 15.76 15.18 11.47
C ILE A 284 16.97 15.84 10.84
N THR A 285 16.80 17.06 10.26
CA THR A 285 17.90 17.79 9.62
C THR A 285 19.04 18.11 10.60
N GLY A 286 18.72 18.53 11.82
CA GLY A 286 19.72 18.76 12.85
C GLY A 286 20.46 17.49 13.27
N TRP A 287 19.72 16.40 13.44
CA TRP A 287 20.28 15.11 13.89
C TRP A 287 21.18 14.44 12.84
N LEU A 288 20.79 14.49 11.56
CA LEU A 288 21.56 13.89 10.48
C LEU A 288 22.83 14.69 10.12
N LYS A 289 22.85 16.02 10.34
CA LYS A 289 24.08 16.82 10.16
C LYS A 289 25.18 16.47 11.15
N GLY A 290 24.84 15.84 12.26
CA GLY A 290 25.80 15.38 13.26
C GLY A 290 26.30 13.94 13.06
N LYS A 291 25.85 13.28 11.97
CA LYS A 291 26.23 11.91 11.60
C LYS A 291 26.99 11.87 10.28
#